data_099a50dd9bff801833a7792328cc8b2a
#
_entry.id   099a50dd9bff801833a7792328cc8b2a
#
_cell.length_a   1.000
_cell.length_b   1.000
_cell.length_c   1.000
_cell.angle_alpha   90.00
_cell.angle_beta   90.00
_cell.angle_gamma   90.00
#
_symmetry.space_group_name_H-M   'P 1'
#
loop_
_entity.id
_entity.type
_entity.pdbx_description
1 polymer ?
#
loop_
_entity_poly.entity_id
_entity_poly.type
_entity_poly.pdbx_seq_one_letter_code
_entity_poly.pdbx_strand_id
1 'polypeptide(L)'
;MLFRSLLSRQNLPYAPKAGLEDISKGGYVLAEPGEVGVNKKPQAVIIATGSEVALALHAQAELAKLKIAVRVVSMPSTSVFDRQSLKYKSAVLPTGLPRVAVEAGVTDGWWKYGCAAVVGIDRYGESAPAPELFKHFKLTASNLAAVVRKVLGR
;
A
#
# COMPACT_ATOMS: atom_id res chain seq x y z
N MET A 1 10.51 10.20 -27.23
CA MET A 1 9.89 9.91 -25.94
C MET A 1 10.96 9.31 -25.03
N LEU A 2 11.31 9.97 -23.94
CA LEU A 2 12.33 9.45 -23.01
C LEU A 2 11.65 8.51 -22.02
N PHE A 3 12.06 7.25 -22.00
CA PHE A 3 11.60 6.27 -21.02
C PHE A 3 12.53 6.32 -19.79
N ARG A 4 11.99 6.52 -18.61
CA ARG A 4 12.73 6.43 -17.35
C ARG A 4 12.08 5.35 -16.47
N SER A 5 12.85 4.33 -16.12
CA SER A 5 12.44 3.30 -15.18
C SER A 5 13.27 3.40 -13.91
N LEU A 6 12.62 3.48 -12.77
CA LEU A 6 13.27 3.42 -11.46
C LEU A 6 13.04 2.02 -10.89
N LEU A 7 14.13 1.33 -10.60
CA LEU A 7 14.08 -0.05 -10.10
C LEU A 7 14.68 -0.12 -8.69
N SER A 8 14.08 -0.94 -7.84
CA SER A 8 14.64 -1.26 -6.53
C SER A 8 15.89 -2.13 -6.69
N ARG A 9 16.90 -1.91 -5.83
CA ARG A 9 18.09 -2.78 -5.71
C ARG A 9 17.89 -3.96 -4.75
N GLN A 10 16.72 -4.06 -4.13
CA GLN A 10 16.39 -5.11 -3.17
C GLN A 10 15.90 -6.37 -3.89
N ASN A 11 16.18 -7.52 -3.31
CA ASN A 11 15.53 -8.77 -3.69
C ASN A 11 14.10 -8.74 -3.13
N LEU A 12 13.11 -8.59 -4.02
CA LEU A 12 11.71 -8.54 -3.64
C LEU A 12 11.07 -9.92 -3.75
N PRO A 13 10.25 -10.33 -2.78
CA PRO A 13 9.47 -11.56 -2.92
C PRO A 13 8.47 -11.42 -4.06
N TYR A 14 8.25 -12.50 -4.79
CA TYR A 14 7.19 -12.55 -5.79
C TYR A 14 5.84 -12.50 -5.09
N ALA A 15 5.06 -11.48 -5.38
CA ALA A 15 3.68 -11.39 -4.90
C ALA A 15 2.74 -12.08 -5.89
N PRO A 16 1.84 -12.97 -5.42
CA PRO A 16 0.75 -13.48 -6.25
C PRO A 16 -0.03 -12.28 -6.80
N LYS A 17 -0.24 -12.25 -8.09
CA LYS A 17 -0.92 -11.14 -8.75
C LYS A 17 -2.18 -11.61 -9.45
N ALA A 18 -3.17 -10.74 -9.48
CA ALA A 18 -4.27 -10.83 -10.42
C ALA A 18 -3.76 -10.75 -11.88
N GLY A 19 -4.61 -10.95 -12.85
CA GLY A 19 -4.25 -10.97 -14.27
C GLY A 19 -3.50 -9.73 -14.74
N LEU A 20 -2.80 -9.84 -15.87
CA LEU A 20 -2.07 -8.74 -16.50
C LEU A 20 -2.94 -7.50 -16.79
N GLU A 21 -4.23 -7.73 -17.05
CA GLU A 21 -5.21 -6.65 -17.30
C GLU A 21 -5.34 -5.69 -16.13
N ASP A 22 -5.27 -6.20 -14.89
CA ASP A 22 -5.39 -5.36 -13.70
C ASP A 22 -4.14 -4.51 -13.49
N ILE A 23 -2.96 -5.06 -13.76
CA ILE A 23 -1.69 -4.33 -13.66
C ILE A 23 -1.65 -3.18 -14.65
N SER A 24 -2.16 -3.38 -15.86
CA SER A 24 -2.20 -2.37 -16.92
C SER A 24 -3.04 -1.15 -16.58
N LYS A 25 -3.94 -1.26 -15.59
CA LYS A 25 -4.77 -0.14 -15.09
C LYS A 25 -4.04 0.76 -14.08
N GLY A 26 -2.81 0.44 -13.72
CA GLY A 26 -1.94 1.28 -12.90
C GLY A 26 -2.16 1.20 -11.40
N GLY A 27 -3.27 0.62 -10.94
CA GLY A 27 -3.58 0.33 -9.55
C GLY A 27 -4.69 -0.72 -9.49
N TYR A 28 -4.53 -1.71 -8.63
CA TYR A 28 -5.45 -2.85 -8.55
C TYR A 28 -5.48 -3.45 -7.14
N VAL A 29 -6.54 -4.17 -6.83
CA VAL A 29 -6.63 -4.93 -5.58
C VAL A 29 -5.69 -6.13 -5.67
N LEU A 30 -4.64 -6.13 -4.84
CA LEU A 30 -3.68 -7.23 -4.77
C LEU A 30 -4.18 -8.34 -3.83
N ALA A 31 -4.71 -7.94 -2.67
CA ALA A 31 -5.20 -8.88 -1.68
C ALA A 31 -6.46 -8.32 -0.99
N GLU A 32 -7.50 -9.12 -0.95
CA GLU A 32 -8.66 -8.90 -0.11
C GLU A 32 -8.38 -9.44 1.32
N PRO A 33 -9.19 -9.03 2.31
CA PRO A 33 -9.09 -9.64 3.63
C PRO A 33 -9.25 -11.16 3.53
N GLY A 34 -8.30 -11.91 4.13
CA GLY A 34 -8.32 -13.36 4.13
C GLY A 34 -9.50 -13.96 4.93
N GLU A 35 -9.75 -15.26 4.73
CA GLU A 35 -10.91 -15.96 5.31
C GLU A 35 -10.81 -16.26 6.81
N VAL A 36 -9.67 -16.03 7.45
CA VAL A 36 -9.44 -16.46 8.84
C VAL A 36 -10.15 -15.56 9.84
N GLY A 37 -11.38 -15.90 10.16
CA GLY A 37 -12.10 -15.35 11.32
C GLY A 37 -12.45 -13.86 11.25
N VAL A 38 -12.33 -13.25 10.09
CA VAL A 38 -12.52 -11.82 9.85
C VAL A 38 -13.71 -11.60 8.93
N ASN A 39 -14.47 -10.56 9.17
CA ASN A 39 -15.50 -10.11 8.22
C ASN A 39 -14.86 -9.98 6.83
N LYS A 40 -15.47 -10.59 5.81
CA LYS A 40 -15.01 -10.53 4.41
C LYS A 40 -15.00 -9.10 3.83
N LYS A 41 -15.61 -8.14 4.54
CA LYS A 41 -15.63 -6.73 4.12
C LYS A 41 -14.46 -5.98 4.73
N PRO A 42 -13.64 -5.30 3.91
CA PRO A 42 -12.53 -4.51 4.42
C PRO A 42 -13.02 -3.36 5.31
N GLN A 43 -12.28 -3.09 6.38
CA GLN A 43 -12.50 -1.96 7.29
C GLN A 43 -11.57 -0.80 6.94
N ALA A 44 -10.47 -1.07 6.24
CA ALA A 44 -9.51 -0.08 5.74
C ALA A 44 -8.85 -0.57 4.45
N VAL A 45 -8.18 0.33 3.75
CA VAL A 45 -7.38 0.04 2.57
C VAL A 45 -5.93 0.47 2.81
N ILE A 46 -4.98 -0.41 2.55
CA ILE A 46 -3.56 -0.06 2.44
C ILE A 46 -3.21 0.08 0.97
N ILE A 47 -2.61 1.20 0.58
CA ILE A 47 -2.09 1.46 -0.77
C ILE A 47 -0.57 1.39 -0.70
N ALA A 48 0.04 0.58 -1.56
CA ALA A 48 1.49 0.43 -1.62
C ALA A 48 1.99 0.35 -3.06
N THR A 49 3.25 0.70 -3.26
CA THR A 49 3.93 0.58 -4.56
C THR A 49 5.31 -0.04 -4.36
N GLY A 50 5.87 -0.60 -5.44
CA GLY A 50 7.25 -1.09 -5.46
C GLY A 50 7.57 -2.09 -4.34
N SER A 51 8.66 -1.83 -3.64
CA SER A 51 9.16 -2.68 -2.54
C SER A 51 8.22 -2.73 -1.33
N GLU A 52 7.43 -1.70 -1.10
CA GLU A 52 6.54 -1.57 0.05
C GLU A 52 5.28 -2.45 -0.06
N VAL A 53 5.02 -3.04 -1.23
CA VAL A 53 3.91 -4.00 -1.42
C VAL A 53 4.05 -5.22 -0.50
N ALA A 54 5.26 -5.77 -0.37
CA ALA A 54 5.51 -6.88 0.56
C ALA A 54 5.26 -6.48 2.02
N LEU A 55 5.67 -5.27 2.39
CA LEU A 55 5.45 -4.70 3.72
C LEU A 55 3.94 -4.54 4.00
N ALA A 56 3.16 -4.10 3.01
CA ALA A 56 1.71 -3.98 3.12
C ALA A 56 1.01 -5.33 3.33
N LEU A 57 1.45 -6.39 2.64
CA LEU A 57 0.93 -7.74 2.82
C LEU A 57 1.27 -8.29 4.21
N HIS A 58 2.48 -8.04 4.73
CA HIS A 58 2.84 -8.43 6.09
C HIS A 58 1.99 -7.68 7.13
N ALA A 59 1.77 -6.37 6.95
CA ALA A 59 0.90 -5.59 7.82
C ALA A 59 -0.56 -6.11 7.79
N GLN A 60 -1.07 -6.48 6.62
CA GLN A 60 -2.38 -7.13 6.48
C GLN A 60 -2.45 -8.41 7.33
N ALA A 61 -1.41 -9.25 7.26
CA ALA A 61 -1.36 -10.49 8.03
C ALA A 61 -1.31 -10.24 9.56
N GLU A 62 -0.58 -9.22 10.01
CA GLU A 62 -0.57 -8.80 11.42
C GLU A 62 -1.95 -8.30 11.87
N LEU A 63 -2.60 -7.47 11.06
CA LEU A 63 -3.93 -6.94 11.34
C LEU A 63 -5.01 -8.03 11.37
N ALA A 64 -4.89 -9.05 10.50
CA ALA A 64 -5.79 -10.19 10.48
C ALA A 64 -5.77 -10.98 11.81
N LYS A 65 -4.60 -11.13 12.46
CA LYS A 65 -4.48 -11.72 13.80
C LYS A 65 -5.27 -10.95 14.86
N LEU A 66 -5.44 -9.64 14.65
CA LEU A 66 -6.23 -8.75 15.52
C LEU A 66 -7.70 -8.63 15.05
N LYS A 67 -8.13 -9.47 14.11
CA LYS A 67 -9.48 -9.44 13.52
C LYS A 67 -9.82 -8.12 12.81
N ILE A 68 -8.81 -7.45 12.28
CA ILE A 68 -8.97 -6.23 11.46
C ILE A 68 -8.82 -6.60 10.00
N ALA A 69 -9.91 -6.48 9.26
CA ALA A 69 -10.00 -6.80 7.84
C ALA A 69 -9.46 -5.63 7.00
N VAL A 70 -8.40 -5.85 6.22
CA VAL A 70 -7.79 -4.81 5.41
C VAL A 70 -7.58 -5.28 3.97
N ARG A 71 -7.96 -4.44 3.00
CA ARG A 71 -7.62 -4.63 1.59
C ARG A 71 -6.23 -4.08 1.32
N VAL A 72 -5.43 -4.78 0.52
CA VAL A 72 -4.17 -4.26 -0.01
C VAL A 72 -4.32 -3.95 -1.49
N VAL A 73 -3.96 -2.72 -1.86
CA VAL A 73 -3.93 -2.21 -3.24
C VAL A 73 -2.49 -2.01 -3.65
N SER A 74 -2.09 -2.64 -4.74
CA SER A 74 -0.82 -2.36 -5.42
C SER A 74 -1.05 -1.26 -6.46
N MET A 75 -0.22 -0.21 -6.42
CA MET A 75 -0.33 0.93 -7.33
C MET A 75 0.98 1.18 -8.07
N PRO A 76 1.30 0.36 -9.07
CA PRO A 76 2.54 0.48 -9.83
C PRO A 76 2.63 1.77 -10.68
N SER A 77 1.50 2.41 -11.00
CA SER A 77 1.50 3.65 -11.76
C SER A 77 0.31 4.54 -11.40
N THR A 78 0.57 5.57 -10.61
CA THR A 78 -0.44 6.56 -10.22
C THR A 78 -1.02 7.29 -11.43
N SER A 79 -0.19 7.66 -12.40
CA SER A 79 -0.61 8.40 -13.60
C SER A 79 -1.54 7.57 -14.52
N VAL A 80 -1.36 6.27 -14.56
CA VAL A 80 -2.26 5.36 -15.30
C VAL A 80 -3.55 5.16 -14.52
N PHE A 81 -3.48 4.96 -13.20
CA PHE A 81 -4.64 4.80 -12.35
C PHE A 81 -5.53 6.05 -12.34
N ASP A 82 -4.95 7.24 -12.32
CA ASP A 82 -5.70 8.50 -12.34
C ASP A 82 -6.58 8.65 -13.57
N ARG A 83 -6.16 8.09 -14.72
CA ARG A 83 -6.92 8.10 -15.98
C ARG A 83 -8.03 7.04 -16.04
N GLN A 84 -8.13 6.15 -15.08
CA GLN A 84 -9.19 5.15 -15.06
C GLN A 84 -10.57 5.77 -14.78
N SER A 85 -11.62 5.07 -15.19
CA SER A 85 -12.99 5.50 -14.92
C SER A 85 -13.27 5.61 -13.42
N LEU A 86 -14.19 6.49 -13.03
CA LEU A 86 -14.64 6.63 -11.65
C LEU A 86 -15.15 5.30 -11.09
N LYS A 87 -15.85 4.51 -11.91
CA LYS A 87 -16.34 3.18 -11.53
C LYS A 87 -15.18 2.26 -11.11
N TYR A 88 -14.10 2.21 -11.91
CA TYR A 88 -12.94 1.38 -11.59
C TYR A 88 -12.23 1.89 -10.33
N LYS A 89 -11.97 3.19 -10.27
CA LYS A 89 -11.32 3.80 -9.10
C LYS A 89 -12.08 3.53 -7.80
N SER A 90 -13.40 3.63 -7.83
CA SER A 90 -14.25 3.33 -6.67
C SER A 90 -14.30 1.84 -6.32
N ALA A 91 -14.15 0.96 -7.29
CA ALA A 91 -14.05 -0.49 -7.01
C ALA A 91 -12.73 -0.85 -6.31
N VAL A 92 -11.62 -0.23 -6.73
CA VAL A 92 -10.28 -0.44 -6.13
C VAL A 92 -10.16 0.27 -4.78
N LEU A 93 -10.57 1.54 -4.73
CA LEU A 93 -10.53 2.41 -3.55
C LEU A 93 -11.96 2.82 -3.16
N PRO A 94 -12.71 1.96 -2.44
CA PRO A 94 -14.09 2.25 -2.07
C PRO A 94 -14.21 3.54 -1.25
N THR A 95 -15.27 4.29 -1.51
CA THR A 95 -15.65 5.43 -0.68
C THR A 95 -16.11 4.96 0.71
N GLY A 96 -15.83 5.76 1.73
CA GLY A 96 -16.22 5.43 3.11
C GLY A 96 -15.26 4.52 3.87
N LEU A 97 -14.22 3.97 3.22
CA LEU A 97 -13.16 3.26 3.91
C LEU A 97 -11.93 4.17 4.11
N PRO A 98 -11.37 4.24 5.33
CA PRO A 98 -10.13 4.94 5.55
C PRO A 98 -8.99 4.28 4.75
N ARG A 99 -8.09 5.10 4.23
CA ARG A 99 -6.96 4.67 3.40
C ARG A 99 -5.67 5.06 4.06
N VAL A 100 -4.70 4.16 4.05
CA VAL A 100 -3.35 4.42 4.52
C VAL A 100 -2.41 4.06 3.36
N ALA A 101 -1.59 5.02 2.92
CA ALA A 101 -0.57 4.73 1.92
C ALA A 101 0.79 4.46 2.57
N VAL A 102 1.62 3.68 1.91
CA VAL A 102 3.02 3.44 2.31
C VAL A 102 3.94 3.46 1.09
N GLU A 103 5.00 4.27 1.19
CA GLU A 103 6.07 4.37 0.18
C GLU A 103 7.37 4.84 0.82
N ALA A 104 8.49 4.30 0.38
CA ALA A 104 9.83 4.79 0.74
C ALA A 104 10.18 6.06 -0.03
N GLY A 105 9.34 7.07 0.06
CA GLY A 105 9.42 8.35 -0.63
C GLY A 105 8.55 9.41 0.03
N VAL A 106 8.45 10.58 -0.60
CA VAL A 106 7.64 11.72 -0.11
C VAL A 106 6.15 11.38 -0.10
N THR A 107 5.47 11.87 0.94
CA THR A 107 4.06 11.56 1.18
C THR A 107 3.09 12.32 0.28
N ASP A 108 3.53 13.44 -0.30
CA ASP A 108 2.66 14.44 -0.96
C ASP A 108 1.75 13.85 -2.04
N GLY A 109 2.30 12.99 -2.90
CA GLY A 109 1.55 12.38 -4.00
C GLY A 109 0.40 11.47 -3.60
N TRP A 110 0.32 11.03 -2.34
CA TRP A 110 -0.67 10.07 -1.86
C TRP A 110 -1.94 10.70 -1.30
N TRP A 111 -1.86 11.95 -0.85
CA TRP A 111 -3.01 12.65 -0.27
C TRP A 111 -4.16 12.82 -1.24
N LYS A 112 -3.90 12.90 -2.55
CA LYS A 112 -4.93 12.99 -3.59
C LYS A 112 -5.88 11.78 -3.63
N TYR A 113 -5.49 10.65 -3.04
CA TYR A 113 -6.33 9.45 -2.93
C TYR A 113 -7.20 9.45 -1.67
N GLY A 114 -7.27 10.56 -0.95
CA GLY A 114 -8.05 10.67 0.28
C GLY A 114 -7.51 9.79 1.41
N CYS A 115 -6.20 9.66 1.52
CA CYS A 115 -5.56 8.92 2.59
C CYS A 115 -5.79 9.62 3.94
N ALA A 116 -6.14 8.85 4.97
CA ALA A 116 -6.24 9.32 6.35
C ALA A 116 -4.85 9.39 7.02
N ALA A 117 -3.88 8.64 6.49
CA ALA A 117 -2.48 8.69 6.89
C ALA A 117 -1.58 8.20 5.75
N VAL A 118 -0.33 8.64 5.74
CA VAL A 118 0.70 8.15 4.83
C VAL A 118 1.95 7.82 5.64
N VAL A 119 2.49 6.64 5.44
CA VAL A 119 3.79 6.22 6.00
C VAL A 119 4.83 6.40 4.91
N GLY A 120 5.65 7.45 5.04
CA GLY A 120 6.63 7.83 4.02
C GLY A 120 7.82 8.58 4.62
N ILE A 121 8.60 9.22 3.76
CA ILE A 121 9.84 9.92 4.12
C ILE A 121 9.78 11.34 3.55
N ASP A 122 9.46 12.32 4.40
CA ASP A 122 9.38 13.75 4.02
C ASP A 122 10.66 14.51 4.42
N ARG A 123 11.80 13.83 4.39
CA ARG A 123 13.11 14.40 4.65
C ARG A 123 14.15 13.75 3.74
N TYR A 124 15.38 14.28 3.77
CA TYR A 124 16.48 13.66 3.04
C TYR A 124 16.70 12.20 3.46
N GLY A 125 16.99 11.35 2.47
CA GLY A 125 17.40 9.97 2.70
C GLY A 125 18.77 9.89 3.37
N GLU A 126 19.12 8.67 3.80
CA GLU A 126 20.41 8.37 4.41
C GLU A 126 21.07 7.20 3.68
N SER A 127 22.36 7.00 3.93
CA SER A 127 23.13 5.90 3.31
C SER A 127 23.44 4.84 4.36
N ALA A 128 22.73 3.71 4.26
CA ALA A 128 22.94 2.53 5.09
C ALA A 128 22.32 1.29 4.39
N PRO A 129 22.53 0.06 4.88
CA PRO A 129 21.84 -1.11 4.39
C PRO A 129 20.31 -0.94 4.48
N ALA A 130 19.57 -1.40 3.45
CA ALA A 130 18.13 -1.20 3.35
C ALA A 130 17.34 -1.61 4.61
N PRO A 131 17.61 -2.76 5.28
CA PRO A 131 16.88 -3.14 6.49
C PRO A 131 17.03 -2.13 7.64
N GLU A 132 18.20 -1.52 7.76
CA GLU A 132 18.48 -0.49 8.78
C GLU A 132 17.72 0.79 8.47
N LEU A 133 17.74 1.24 7.20
CA LEU A 133 17.01 2.42 6.75
C LEU A 133 15.50 2.24 6.92
N PHE A 134 14.97 1.09 6.53
CA PHE A 134 13.53 0.81 6.70
C PHE A 134 13.12 0.86 8.18
N LYS A 135 13.95 0.32 9.07
CA LYS A 135 13.72 0.42 10.52
C LYS A 135 13.84 1.86 11.01
N HIS A 136 14.88 2.59 10.59
CA HIS A 136 15.13 3.98 10.97
C HIS A 136 13.97 4.90 10.56
N PHE A 137 13.50 4.77 9.34
CA PHE A 137 12.36 5.53 8.80
C PHE A 137 10.99 4.96 9.21
N LYS A 138 10.96 3.93 10.06
CA LYS A 138 9.73 3.26 10.50
C LYS A 138 8.88 2.70 9.36
N LEU A 139 9.50 2.36 8.25
CA LEU A 139 8.88 1.65 7.14
C LEU A 139 8.83 0.15 7.47
N THR A 140 8.04 -0.22 8.46
CA THR A 140 7.90 -1.59 8.96
C THR A 140 6.44 -2.02 8.96
N ALA A 141 6.19 -3.33 8.81
CA ALA A 141 4.83 -3.88 8.84
C ALA A 141 4.12 -3.54 10.14
N SER A 142 4.81 -3.64 11.27
CA SER A 142 4.25 -3.34 12.59
C SER A 142 3.88 -1.87 12.75
N ASN A 143 4.72 -0.93 12.26
CA ASN A 143 4.36 0.49 12.27
C ASN A 143 3.17 0.78 11.35
N LEU A 144 3.15 0.21 10.14
CA LEU A 144 2.02 0.36 9.23
C LEU A 144 0.72 -0.18 9.84
N ALA A 145 0.78 -1.35 10.49
CA ALA A 145 -0.36 -1.91 11.22
C ALA A 145 -0.81 -1.01 12.38
N ALA A 146 0.13 -0.42 13.12
CA ALA A 146 -0.19 0.53 14.19
C ALA A 146 -0.88 1.79 13.64
N VAL A 147 -0.40 2.34 12.51
CA VAL A 147 -1.03 3.50 11.84
C VAL A 147 -2.46 3.16 11.38
N VAL A 148 -2.67 1.99 10.79
CA VAL A 148 -4.03 1.54 10.38
C VAL A 148 -4.95 1.44 11.60
N ARG A 149 -4.48 0.85 12.71
CA ARG A 149 -5.25 0.77 13.96
C ARG A 149 -5.62 2.15 14.49
N LYS A 150 -4.66 3.07 14.53
CA LYS A 150 -4.90 4.46 14.95
C LYS A 150 -5.97 5.15 14.11
N VAL A 151 -5.91 4.97 12.78
CA VAL A 151 -6.90 5.54 11.85
C VAL A 151 -8.29 4.94 12.08
N LEU A 152 -8.37 3.68 12.53
CA LEU A 152 -9.62 3.00 12.89
C LEU A 152 -10.10 3.29 14.33
N GLY A 153 -9.36 4.09 15.10
CA GLY A 153 -9.69 4.38 16.50
C GLY A 153 -9.46 3.20 17.45
N ARG A 154 -8.47 2.34 17.17
CA ARG A 154 -8.20 1.09 17.91
C ARG A 154 -6.76 0.99 18.39
#